data_01e273aa99721574261e2a3dc8c615fd
#
_entry.id   01e273aa99721574261e2a3dc8c615fd
#
_cell.length_a   1.000
_cell.length_b   1.000
_cell.length_c   1.000
_cell.angle_alpha   90.00
_cell.angle_beta   90.00
_cell.angle_gamma   90.00
#
_symmetry.space_group_name_H-M   'P 1'
#
loop_
_entity.id
_entity.type
_entity.pdbx_description
1 polymer ?
#
loop_
_entity_poly.entity_id
_entity_poly.type
_entity_poly.pdbx_seq_one_letter_code
_entity_poly.pdbx_strand_id
1 'polypeptide(L)'
;MVDSVRVRVPATSANLGSGYDCMGVALDLWDEVGVEVLDHPGVVIDVSGEGADTVPRDESHLVVATLRQGLVELGYPRPDAGLHLTANNSIPQSRGLGSSAAAIVSGLALAWGLARPGVVLDRSALLTMAAAIEGHPDNVAPAIFGLSL
;
A
#
# COMPACT_ATOMS: atom_id res chain seq x y z
N MET A 1 11.03 -16.27 10.56
CA MET A 1 10.91 -15.38 9.38
C MET A 1 9.47 -15.38 8.91
N VAL A 2 8.92 -14.22 8.63
CA VAL A 2 7.56 -14.09 8.13
C VAL A 2 7.59 -14.14 6.61
N ASP A 3 6.77 -15.02 6.01
CA ASP A 3 6.72 -15.20 4.55
C ASP A 3 5.46 -14.59 3.93
N SER A 4 4.50 -14.17 4.74
CA SER A 4 3.27 -13.56 4.25
C SER A 4 2.80 -12.45 5.19
N VAL A 5 2.20 -11.42 4.61
CA VAL A 5 1.67 -10.26 5.34
C VAL A 5 0.37 -9.82 4.67
N ARG A 6 -0.57 -9.34 5.44
CA ARG A 6 -1.82 -8.76 4.95
C ARG A 6 -2.03 -7.38 5.55
N VAL A 7 -2.63 -6.49 4.79
CA VAL A 7 -2.97 -5.15 5.24
C VAL A 7 -4.34 -4.74 4.71
N ARG A 8 -5.06 -3.98 5.52
CA ARG A 8 -6.29 -3.30 5.11
C ARG A 8 -6.04 -1.80 5.14
N VAL A 9 -6.34 -1.13 4.06
CA VAL A 9 -6.12 0.31 3.93
C VAL A 9 -7.43 0.99 3.56
N PRO A 10 -7.84 2.04 4.29
CA PRO A 10 -9.10 2.71 4.00
C PRO A 10 -9.02 3.65 2.82
N ALA A 11 -10.16 3.87 2.17
CA ALA A 11 -10.33 4.99 1.27
C ALA A 11 -10.17 6.29 2.03
N THR A 12 -9.77 7.33 1.33
CA THR A 12 -9.58 8.64 1.93
C THR A 12 -10.23 9.71 1.07
N SER A 13 -10.55 10.84 1.70
CA SER A 13 -10.96 12.04 1.00
C SER A 13 -10.16 13.20 1.56
N ALA A 14 -9.45 13.91 0.70
CA ALA A 14 -8.60 15.04 1.10
C ALA A 14 -9.28 16.39 0.91
N ASN A 15 -10.30 16.46 0.04
CA ASN A 15 -10.95 17.71 -0.34
C ASN A 15 -12.27 17.88 0.37
N LEU A 16 -12.23 18.07 1.69
CA LEU A 16 -13.42 18.11 2.53
C LEU A 16 -13.95 19.50 2.81
N GLY A 17 -13.67 20.46 2.00
CA GLY A 17 -14.20 21.79 2.20
C GLY A 17 -13.25 22.85 1.71
N SER A 18 -13.70 24.08 1.82
CA SER A 18 -12.98 25.21 1.27
C SER A 18 -11.72 25.51 2.08
N GLY A 19 -10.57 25.39 1.47
CA GLY A 19 -9.34 25.95 2.00
C GLY A 19 -8.55 25.12 3.00
N TYR A 20 -8.90 23.84 3.17
CA TYR A 20 -8.20 22.99 4.14
C TYR A 20 -7.48 21.84 3.43
N ASP A 21 -6.37 22.14 2.78
CA ASP A 21 -5.59 21.17 2.01
C ASP A 21 -4.95 20.10 2.90
N CYS A 22 -4.82 20.36 4.19
CA CYS A 22 -4.23 19.43 5.14
C CYS A 22 -5.23 18.53 5.84
N MET A 23 -6.54 18.70 5.57
CA MET A 23 -7.56 17.86 6.16
C MET A 23 -7.87 16.67 5.28
N GLY A 24 -7.64 15.48 5.82
CA GLY A 24 -8.03 14.24 5.18
C GLY A 24 -8.86 13.41 6.14
N VAL A 25 -9.77 12.60 5.60
CA VAL A 25 -10.61 11.69 6.38
C VAL A 25 -10.49 10.30 5.82
N ALA A 26 -10.30 9.32 6.70
CA ALA A 26 -10.41 7.91 6.34
C ALA A 26 -11.89 7.52 6.35
N LEU A 27 -12.29 6.77 5.32
CA LEU A 27 -13.67 6.32 5.13
C LEU A 27 -13.78 4.82 5.39
N ASP A 28 -14.99 4.35 5.68
CA ASP A 28 -15.23 2.92 5.89
C ASP A 28 -15.43 2.19 4.56
N LEU A 29 -14.41 2.25 3.73
CA LEU A 29 -14.33 1.55 2.46
C LEU A 29 -12.88 1.11 2.32
N TRP A 30 -12.60 -0.19 2.20
CA TRP A 30 -11.29 -0.74 2.42
C TRP A 30 -10.77 -1.52 1.21
N ASP A 31 -9.48 -1.37 0.94
CA ASP A 31 -8.74 -2.33 0.12
C ASP A 31 -8.00 -3.30 1.04
N GLU A 32 -8.04 -4.56 0.70
CA GLU A 32 -7.28 -5.61 1.39
C GLU A 32 -6.21 -6.14 0.45
N VAL A 33 -4.97 -6.16 0.93
CA VAL A 33 -3.84 -6.60 0.12
C VAL A 33 -3.00 -7.56 0.94
N GLY A 34 -2.64 -8.67 0.33
CA GLY A 34 -1.75 -9.64 0.93
C GLY A 34 -0.57 -9.92 0.03
N VAL A 35 0.56 -10.26 0.62
CA VAL A 35 1.75 -10.69 -0.12
C VAL A 35 2.32 -11.94 0.50
N GLU A 36 2.82 -12.84 -0.35
CA GLU A 36 3.55 -14.03 0.04
C GLU A 36 4.88 -14.03 -0.70
N VAL A 37 5.96 -14.28 0.02
CA VAL A 37 7.29 -14.42 -0.58
C VAL A 37 7.43 -15.81 -1.17
N LEU A 38 7.82 -15.88 -2.43
CA LEU A 38 7.97 -17.13 -3.16
C LEU A 38 9.43 -17.60 -3.12
N ASP A 39 9.63 -18.90 -3.35
CA ASP A 39 10.96 -19.52 -3.43
C ASP A 39 11.54 -19.49 -4.85
N HIS A 40 10.85 -18.86 -5.79
CA HIS A 40 11.31 -18.68 -7.16
C HIS A 40 11.09 -17.22 -7.58
N PRO A 41 11.85 -16.71 -8.56
CA PRO A 41 11.71 -15.31 -8.96
C PRO A 41 10.41 -15.03 -9.70
N GLY A 42 10.07 -13.76 -9.79
CA GLY A 42 8.91 -13.29 -10.55
C GLY A 42 7.80 -12.75 -9.66
N VAL A 43 6.77 -12.27 -10.30
CA VAL A 43 5.60 -11.69 -9.63
C VAL A 43 4.35 -12.36 -10.16
N VAL A 44 3.51 -12.83 -9.24
CA VAL A 44 2.16 -13.31 -9.53
C VAL A 44 1.18 -12.36 -8.84
N ILE A 45 0.22 -11.83 -9.58
CA ILE A 45 -0.72 -10.84 -9.06
C ILE A 45 -2.15 -11.30 -9.34
N ASP A 46 -2.92 -11.49 -8.27
CA ASP A 46 -4.35 -11.77 -8.34
C ASP A 46 -5.12 -10.58 -7.81
N VAL A 47 -5.95 -9.98 -8.64
CA VAL A 47 -6.74 -8.81 -8.29
C VAL A 47 -8.21 -9.13 -8.46
N SER A 48 -9.02 -8.78 -7.46
CA SER A 48 -10.48 -8.84 -7.51
C SER A 48 -11.06 -7.48 -7.14
N GLY A 49 -12.29 -7.22 -7.59
CA GLY A 49 -12.96 -5.96 -7.32
C GLY A 49 -12.58 -4.86 -8.30
N GLU A 50 -12.45 -3.64 -7.79
CA GLU A 50 -12.16 -2.46 -8.61
C GLU A 50 -10.79 -2.59 -9.27
N GLY A 51 -10.74 -2.26 -10.56
CA GLY A 51 -9.50 -2.27 -11.34
C GLY A 51 -9.01 -3.64 -11.76
N ALA A 52 -9.75 -4.72 -11.48
CA ALA A 52 -9.30 -6.09 -11.78
C ALA A 52 -8.98 -6.30 -13.26
N ASP A 53 -9.69 -5.61 -14.16
CA ASP A 53 -9.52 -5.77 -15.60
C ASP A 53 -8.53 -4.77 -16.21
N THR A 54 -8.06 -3.78 -15.46
CA THR A 54 -7.31 -2.64 -16.01
C THR A 54 -5.92 -2.47 -15.40
N VAL A 55 -5.70 -2.95 -14.17
CA VAL A 55 -4.39 -2.78 -13.53
C VAL A 55 -3.36 -3.74 -14.13
N PRO A 56 -2.10 -3.32 -14.24
CA PRO A 56 -1.04 -4.22 -14.70
C PRO A 56 -0.82 -5.37 -13.71
N ARG A 57 -0.34 -6.51 -14.23
CA ARG A 57 -0.08 -7.70 -13.41
C ARG A 57 1.40 -8.07 -13.43
N ASP A 58 2.25 -7.07 -13.38
CA ASP A 58 3.70 -7.19 -13.40
C ASP A 58 4.34 -6.22 -12.41
N GLU A 59 5.64 -6.02 -12.52
CA GLU A 59 6.39 -5.13 -11.62
C GLU A 59 5.93 -3.67 -11.69
N SER A 60 5.16 -3.29 -12.70
CA SER A 60 4.61 -1.93 -12.81
C SER A 60 3.35 -1.72 -11.97
N HIS A 61 2.77 -2.79 -11.40
CA HIS A 61 1.66 -2.65 -10.47
C HIS A 61 2.10 -1.76 -9.29
N LEU A 62 1.32 -0.75 -8.95
CA LEU A 62 1.75 0.27 -8.00
C LEU A 62 2.07 -0.30 -6.63
N VAL A 63 1.29 -1.26 -6.14
CA VAL A 63 1.58 -1.91 -4.85
C VAL A 63 2.91 -2.66 -4.93
N VAL A 64 3.16 -3.40 -6.02
CA VAL A 64 4.40 -4.14 -6.19
C VAL A 64 5.60 -3.20 -6.24
N ALA A 65 5.52 -2.15 -7.06
CA ALA A 65 6.61 -1.19 -7.18
C ALA A 65 6.93 -0.53 -5.85
N THR A 66 5.90 -0.14 -5.11
CA THR A 66 6.05 0.50 -3.81
C THR A 66 6.56 -0.48 -2.76
N LEU A 67 6.09 -1.72 -2.78
CA LEU A 67 6.58 -2.78 -1.90
C LEU A 67 8.08 -3.02 -2.12
N ARG A 68 8.51 -3.14 -3.37
CA ARG A 68 9.93 -3.31 -3.70
C ARG A 68 10.77 -2.15 -3.17
N GLN A 69 10.30 -0.93 -3.39
CA GLN A 69 10.98 0.28 -2.90
C GLN A 69 11.06 0.27 -1.37
N GLY A 70 9.98 -0.08 -0.70
CA GLY A 70 9.95 -0.18 0.76
C GLY A 70 10.91 -1.24 1.29
N LEU A 71 11.00 -2.38 0.64
CA LEU A 71 11.93 -3.44 1.04
C LEU A 71 13.38 -2.97 0.95
N VAL A 72 13.73 -2.22 -0.09
CA VAL A 72 15.08 -1.63 -0.22
C VAL A 72 15.33 -0.63 0.90
N GLU A 73 14.41 0.29 1.13
CA GLU A 73 14.52 1.32 2.16
C GLU A 73 14.66 0.73 3.57
N LEU A 74 13.98 -0.38 3.85
CA LEU A 74 14.01 -1.02 5.15
C LEU A 74 15.14 -2.05 5.30
N GLY A 75 15.98 -2.23 4.27
CA GLY A 75 17.11 -3.13 4.32
C GLY A 75 16.75 -4.60 4.29
N TYR A 76 15.63 -4.96 3.68
CA TYR A 76 15.25 -6.37 3.56
C TYR A 76 16.28 -7.13 2.72
N PRO A 77 16.74 -8.34 3.17
CA PRO A 77 17.86 -9.01 2.50
C PRO A 77 17.60 -9.42 1.05
N ARG A 78 16.35 -9.63 0.68
CA ARG A 78 15.97 -10.07 -0.66
C ARG A 78 14.87 -9.18 -1.26
N PRO A 79 15.17 -7.89 -1.55
CA PRO A 79 14.15 -6.99 -2.05
C PRO A 79 13.60 -7.37 -3.43
N ASP A 80 14.31 -8.23 -4.15
CA ASP A 80 13.93 -8.74 -5.46
C ASP A 80 13.38 -10.18 -5.43
N ALA A 81 13.06 -10.68 -4.25
CA ALA A 81 12.46 -12.02 -4.11
C ALA A 81 11.16 -12.14 -4.92
N GLY A 82 10.80 -13.37 -5.30
CA GLY A 82 9.51 -13.64 -5.92
C GLY A 82 8.37 -13.29 -4.97
N LEU A 83 7.30 -12.72 -5.51
CA LEU A 83 6.15 -12.28 -4.73
C LEU A 83 4.85 -12.75 -5.37
N HIS A 84 3.94 -13.21 -4.53
CA HIS A 84 2.54 -13.43 -4.91
C HIS A 84 1.69 -12.38 -4.17
N LEU A 85 1.13 -11.46 -4.94
CA LEU A 85 0.28 -10.40 -4.42
C LEU A 85 -1.19 -10.76 -4.65
N THR A 86 -1.98 -10.64 -3.61
CA THR A 86 -3.43 -10.80 -3.70
C THR A 86 -4.08 -9.50 -3.26
N ALA A 87 -4.88 -8.90 -4.13
CA ALA A 87 -5.55 -7.65 -3.82
C ALA A 87 -7.06 -7.80 -4.00
N ASN A 88 -7.81 -7.38 -3.00
CA ASN A 88 -9.27 -7.26 -3.07
C ASN A 88 -9.60 -5.78 -2.89
N ASN A 89 -9.89 -5.12 -4.00
CA ASN A 89 -10.01 -3.68 -4.06
C ASN A 89 -11.48 -3.27 -4.04
N SER A 90 -11.86 -2.51 -3.03
CA SER A 90 -13.20 -1.91 -2.92
C SER A 90 -13.19 -0.42 -3.22
N ILE A 91 -12.01 0.20 -3.26
CA ILE A 91 -11.88 1.64 -3.49
C ILE A 91 -11.94 1.91 -4.99
N PRO A 92 -12.95 2.67 -5.48
CA PRO A 92 -13.04 3.02 -6.89
C PRO A 92 -11.84 3.85 -7.35
N GLN A 93 -11.29 3.51 -8.50
CA GLN A 93 -10.18 4.24 -9.07
C GLN A 93 -10.64 5.56 -9.69
N SER A 94 -9.80 6.59 -9.58
CA SER A 94 -10.01 7.89 -10.22
C SER A 94 -11.28 8.61 -9.79
N ARG A 95 -11.73 8.36 -8.55
CA ARG A 95 -12.95 8.98 -8.02
C ARG A 95 -12.70 9.86 -6.79
N GLY A 96 -11.47 10.32 -6.59
CA GLY A 96 -11.14 11.17 -5.46
C GLY A 96 -11.17 10.45 -4.11
N LEU A 97 -11.14 9.13 -4.09
CA LEU A 97 -11.18 8.32 -2.86
C LEU A 97 -9.82 7.75 -2.48
N GLY A 98 -8.75 8.27 -3.06
CA GLY A 98 -7.41 7.93 -2.64
C GLY A 98 -6.93 6.53 -3.01
N SER A 99 -7.35 5.99 -4.16
CA SER A 99 -6.94 4.64 -4.58
C SER A 99 -5.43 4.54 -4.80
N SER A 100 -4.81 5.58 -5.35
CA SER A 100 -3.36 5.65 -5.53
C SER A 100 -2.63 5.70 -4.19
N ALA A 101 -3.09 6.55 -3.27
CA ALA A 101 -2.53 6.63 -1.92
C ALA A 101 -2.68 5.31 -1.18
N ALA A 102 -3.84 4.66 -1.29
CA ALA A 102 -4.08 3.36 -0.67
C ALA A 102 -3.10 2.31 -1.21
N ALA A 103 -2.81 2.32 -2.51
CA ALA A 103 -1.86 1.38 -3.11
C ALA A 103 -0.43 1.63 -2.60
N ILE A 104 -0.01 2.89 -2.51
CA ILE A 104 1.30 3.25 -1.99
C ILE A 104 1.44 2.83 -0.53
N VAL A 105 0.46 3.16 0.29
CA VAL A 105 0.46 2.83 1.71
C VAL A 105 0.43 1.31 1.92
N SER A 106 -0.37 0.60 1.12
CA SER A 106 -0.41 -0.87 1.17
C SER A 106 0.97 -1.46 0.90
N GLY A 107 1.65 -1.02 -0.16
CA GLY A 107 2.98 -1.51 -0.50
C GLY A 107 3.99 -1.29 0.61
N LEU A 108 4.01 -0.10 1.20
CA LEU A 108 4.93 0.24 2.27
C LEU A 108 4.62 -0.54 3.56
N ALA A 109 3.34 -0.70 3.90
CA ALA A 109 2.95 -1.46 5.08
C ALA A 109 3.31 -2.95 4.93
N LEU A 110 3.12 -3.51 3.74
CA LEU A 110 3.52 -4.88 3.46
C LEU A 110 5.05 -5.04 3.57
N ALA A 111 5.80 -4.07 3.05
CA ALA A 111 7.25 -4.05 3.19
C ALA A 111 7.69 -4.03 4.66
N TRP A 112 7.03 -3.21 5.46
CA TRP A 112 7.29 -3.18 6.90
C TRP A 112 7.04 -4.55 7.53
N GLY A 113 5.89 -5.16 7.25
CA GLY A 113 5.54 -6.46 7.82
C GLY A 113 6.56 -7.55 7.48
N LEU A 114 7.11 -7.53 6.27
CA LEU A 114 8.14 -8.48 5.86
C LEU A 114 9.50 -8.17 6.49
N ALA A 115 9.90 -6.90 6.51
CA ALA A 115 11.23 -6.49 6.97
C ALA A 115 11.35 -6.38 8.48
N ARG A 116 10.24 -6.12 9.17
CA ARG A 116 10.19 -5.91 10.63
C ARG A 116 9.13 -6.79 11.27
N PRO A 117 9.21 -8.12 11.12
CA PRO A 117 8.18 -9.00 11.68
C PRO A 117 8.12 -8.87 13.20
N GLY A 118 6.90 -8.76 13.73
CA GLY A 118 6.67 -8.61 15.16
C GLY A 118 6.97 -7.23 15.72
N VAL A 119 7.42 -6.29 14.91
CA VAL A 119 7.68 -4.92 15.34
C VAL A 119 6.46 -4.06 15.04
N VAL A 120 6.04 -3.26 16.03
CA VAL A 120 4.91 -2.35 15.86
C VAL A 120 5.20 -1.39 14.72
N LEU A 121 4.19 -1.20 13.85
CA LEU A 121 4.32 -0.34 12.69
C LEU A 121 4.63 1.10 13.10
N ASP A 122 5.71 1.64 12.57
CA ASP A 122 6.06 3.05 12.74
C ASP A 122 5.34 3.87 11.67
N ARG A 123 4.19 4.42 12.04
CA ARG A 123 3.35 5.15 11.09
C ARG A 123 4.00 6.46 10.62
N SER A 124 4.82 7.07 11.46
CA SER A 124 5.56 8.28 11.08
C SER A 124 6.62 7.99 10.02
N ALA A 125 7.33 6.86 10.15
CA ALA A 125 8.28 6.43 9.13
C ALA A 125 7.58 6.14 7.81
N LEU A 126 6.44 5.45 7.84
CA LEU A 126 5.65 5.19 6.65
C LEU A 126 5.16 6.48 6.01
N LEU A 127 4.72 7.43 6.80
CA LEU A 127 4.26 8.73 6.27
C LEU A 127 5.37 9.44 5.52
N THR A 128 6.58 9.45 6.07
CA THR A 128 7.72 10.07 5.40
C THR A 128 8.01 9.41 4.05
N MET A 129 8.03 8.09 4.01
CA MET A 129 8.26 7.34 2.79
C MET A 129 7.15 7.54 1.76
N ALA A 130 5.90 7.48 2.21
CA ALA A 130 4.73 7.61 1.34
C ALA A 130 4.62 9.03 0.77
N ALA A 131 4.87 10.04 1.58
CA ALA A 131 4.83 11.43 1.14
C ALA A 131 5.90 11.72 0.09
N ALA A 132 7.07 11.10 0.21
CA ALA A 132 8.14 11.24 -0.78
C ALA A 132 7.73 10.64 -2.14
N ILE A 133 6.97 9.55 -2.15
CA ILE A 133 6.49 8.91 -3.37
C ILE A 133 5.33 9.69 -3.98
N GLU A 134 4.34 10.05 -3.17
CA GLU A 134 3.13 10.74 -3.62
C GLU A 134 3.39 12.21 -3.98
N GLY A 135 4.34 12.83 -3.31
CA GLY A 135 4.65 14.25 -3.49
C GLY A 135 3.95 15.18 -2.49
N HIS A 136 2.89 14.71 -1.85
CA HIS A 136 2.19 15.45 -0.80
C HIS A 136 1.43 14.48 0.10
N PRO A 137 1.14 14.84 1.36
CA PRO A 137 0.62 13.90 2.35
C PRO A 137 -0.90 13.80 2.44
N ASP A 138 -1.65 14.49 1.61
CA ASP A 138 -3.09 14.72 1.80
C ASP A 138 -3.91 13.43 1.91
N ASN A 139 -3.64 12.45 1.05
CA ASN A 139 -4.34 11.17 1.06
C ASN A 139 -3.57 10.10 1.81
N VAL A 140 -2.23 10.16 1.81
CA VAL A 140 -1.43 9.11 2.44
C VAL A 140 -1.50 9.18 3.96
N ALA A 141 -1.56 10.38 4.55
CA ALA A 141 -1.64 10.52 6.00
C ALA A 141 -2.87 9.84 6.60
N PRO A 142 -4.12 10.14 6.14
CA PRO A 142 -5.28 9.45 6.70
C PRO A 142 -5.30 7.94 6.39
N ALA A 143 -4.76 7.52 5.25
CA ALA A 143 -4.65 6.10 4.93
C ALA A 143 -3.71 5.39 5.91
N ILE A 144 -2.58 5.99 6.25
CA ILE A 144 -1.62 5.41 7.18
C ILE A 144 -2.22 5.32 8.59
N PHE A 145 -2.85 6.37 9.06
CA PHE A 145 -3.39 6.37 10.42
C PHE A 145 -4.65 5.51 10.55
N GLY A 146 -5.31 5.19 9.44
CA GLY A 146 -6.46 4.31 9.44
C GLY A 146 -6.18 2.85 9.09
N LEU A 147 -4.97 2.51 8.63
CA LEU A 147 -4.68 1.15 8.17
C LEU A 147 -4.65 0.14 9.32
N SER A 148 -4.90 -1.11 8.97
CA SER A 148 -4.81 -2.25 9.87
C SER A 148 -3.92 -3.31 9.21
N LEU A 149 -2.98 -3.77 9.99
CA LEU A 149 -1.99 -4.75 9.52
C LEU A 149 -2.29 -6.17 10.02
#